data_c69ebfc3a259a05b20d0503594f2c8c0
#
_entry.id   c69ebfc3a259a05b20d0503594f2c8c0
#
_cell.length_a   1.000
_cell.length_b   1.000
_cell.length_c   1.000
_cell.angle_alpha   90.00
_cell.angle_beta   90.00
_cell.angle_gamma   90.00
#
_symmetry.space_group_name_H-M   'P 1'
#
loop_
_entity.id
_entity.type
_entity.pdbx_description
1 polymer ?
#
loop_
_entity_poly.entity_id
_entity_poly.type
_entity_poly.pdbx_seq_one_letter_code
_entity_poly.pdbx_strand_id
1 'polypeptide(L)'
;NLQRFIPLRKRIKYFTRWQDVERHTIPQRLRMAFGELGPSFIKLAQMLSTRPDLVTEEYANEFKKLQDRVPPFSSDKAVQMIESEFKAPLAEVFANFDTAPVAAASIAQVHNAVLNTGEKVIVKVQRPDIREVIETDIVILGAIARLMLKYIPESKYFDPQGIVNEFAKIIKRELDFIMEAKNAQRFRRNFEGHPDIYIPAVYPEYLSVKVIVMERIEGIKIDDIKAIDDLGIDRHGLAKKGVDAYFKMI
;
A
#
# COMPACT_ATOMS: atom_id res chain seq x y z
N ASN A 1 -30.43 12.26 5.24
CA ASN A 1 -29.75 11.80 4.01
C ASN A 1 -28.96 10.52 4.26
N LEU A 2 -29.69 9.41 4.52
CA LEU A 2 -29.14 8.06 4.79
C LEU A 2 -28.68 7.32 3.51
N GLN A 3 -28.85 7.89 2.34
CA GLN A 3 -28.51 7.23 1.06
C GLN A 3 -26.99 7.17 0.76
N ARG A 4 -26.16 7.96 1.46
CA ARG A 4 -24.68 7.92 1.33
C ARG A 4 -24.02 6.70 2.01
N PHE A 5 -24.77 5.88 2.77
CA PHE A 5 -24.28 4.70 3.51
C PHE A 5 -24.53 3.36 2.81
N ILE A 6 -25.02 3.36 1.57
CA ILE A 6 -25.33 2.13 0.81
C ILE A 6 -24.12 1.20 0.57
N PRO A 7 -22.88 1.68 0.41
CA PRO A 7 -21.74 0.77 0.26
C PRO A 7 -21.53 -0.15 1.48
N LEU A 8 -21.77 0.34 2.68
CA LEU A 8 -21.59 -0.43 3.92
C LEU A 8 -22.56 -1.62 4.01
N ARG A 9 -23.79 -1.45 3.53
CA ARG A 9 -24.82 -2.51 3.57
C ARG A 9 -24.50 -3.69 2.64
N LYS A 10 -23.77 -3.46 1.55
CA LYS A 10 -23.23 -4.54 0.70
C LYS A 10 -22.04 -5.24 1.35
N ARG A 11 -21.20 -4.53 2.10
CA ARG A 11 -20.07 -5.11 2.85
C ARG A 11 -20.55 -5.95 4.03
N ILE A 12 -21.61 -5.55 4.75
CA ILE A 12 -22.17 -6.27 5.91
C ILE A 12 -22.89 -7.58 5.49
N LYS A 13 -23.28 -7.75 4.25
CA LYS A 13 -24.00 -8.97 3.79
C LYS A 13 -23.13 -10.25 3.83
N TYR A 14 -21.80 -10.12 4.00
CA TYR A 14 -20.87 -11.25 4.18
C TYR A 14 -20.61 -11.63 5.64
N PHE A 15 -21.12 -10.88 6.60
CA PHE A 15 -20.97 -11.13 8.04
C PHE A 15 -21.81 -12.34 8.55
N THR A 16 -22.50 -13.06 7.69
CA THR A 16 -23.47 -14.12 8.09
C THR A 16 -22.90 -15.52 8.17
N ARG A 17 -21.60 -15.70 8.32
CA ARG A 17 -21.01 -17.00 8.70
C ARG A 17 -20.65 -17.04 10.19
N TRP A 18 -21.63 -16.82 11.05
CA TRP A 18 -21.43 -16.80 12.51
C TRP A 18 -20.85 -18.12 13.08
N GLN A 19 -21.10 -19.24 12.45
CA GLN A 19 -20.64 -20.56 12.94
C GLN A 19 -19.12 -20.77 12.84
N ASP A 20 -18.44 -20.11 11.91
CA ASP A 20 -16.97 -20.18 11.79
C ASP A 20 -16.25 -19.18 12.71
N VAL A 21 -16.94 -18.10 13.12
CA VAL A 21 -16.36 -17.02 13.94
C VAL A 21 -16.06 -17.49 15.36
N GLU A 22 -16.84 -18.39 15.93
CA GLU A 22 -16.64 -18.90 17.30
C GLU A 22 -15.36 -19.72 17.49
N ARG A 23 -14.80 -20.27 16.40
CA ARG A 23 -13.57 -21.06 16.42
C ARG A 23 -12.29 -20.22 16.37
N HIS A 24 -12.41 -18.91 16.17
CA HIS A 24 -11.27 -18.01 15.99
C HIS A 24 -11.04 -17.14 17.22
N THR A 25 -9.76 -16.86 17.53
CA THR A 25 -9.38 -15.91 18.58
C THR A 25 -9.81 -14.48 18.20
N ILE A 26 -9.88 -13.58 19.18
CA ILE A 26 -10.24 -12.17 18.92
C ILE A 26 -9.32 -11.51 17.89
N PRO A 27 -7.97 -11.66 17.95
CA PRO A 27 -7.08 -11.12 16.92
C PRO A 27 -7.35 -11.66 15.52
N GLN A 28 -7.65 -12.97 15.40
CA GLN A 28 -8.01 -13.59 14.12
C GLN A 28 -9.31 -13.03 13.55
N ARG A 29 -10.33 -12.86 14.40
CA ARG A 29 -11.61 -12.26 14.01
C ARG A 29 -11.41 -10.82 13.51
N LEU A 30 -10.59 -10.04 14.22
CA LEU A 30 -10.31 -8.67 13.84
C LEU A 30 -9.54 -8.58 12.52
N ARG A 31 -8.56 -9.47 12.31
CA ARG A 31 -7.88 -9.61 11.02
C ARG A 31 -8.84 -9.91 9.88
N MET A 32 -9.75 -10.87 10.09
CA MET A 32 -10.77 -11.22 9.08
C MET A 32 -11.67 -10.03 8.78
N ALA A 33 -12.16 -9.34 9.81
CA ALA A 33 -12.99 -8.16 9.66
C ALA A 33 -12.27 -7.04 8.88
N PHE A 34 -10.99 -6.78 9.18
CA PHE A 34 -10.21 -5.78 8.46
C PHE A 34 -9.98 -6.17 7.00
N GLY A 35 -9.78 -7.48 6.71
CA GLY A 35 -9.69 -7.98 5.35
C GLY A 35 -10.98 -7.77 4.54
N GLU A 36 -12.14 -7.97 5.17
CA GLU A 36 -13.45 -7.80 4.54
C GLU A 36 -13.85 -6.32 4.39
N LEU A 37 -13.47 -5.45 5.33
CA LEU A 37 -13.75 -4.03 5.29
C LEU A 37 -12.98 -3.32 4.16
N GLY A 38 -11.85 -3.87 3.76
CA GLY A 38 -11.15 -3.45 2.56
C GLY A 38 -9.89 -2.62 2.78
N PRO A 39 -9.42 -1.90 1.75
CA PRO A 39 -8.07 -1.35 1.65
C PRO A 39 -7.62 -0.49 2.83
N SER A 40 -8.46 0.42 3.30
CA SER A 40 -8.14 1.32 4.41
C SER A 40 -7.91 0.57 5.72
N PHE A 41 -8.75 -0.44 6.00
CA PHE A 41 -8.65 -1.23 7.22
C PHE A 41 -7.46 -2.20 7.17
N ILE A 42 -7.15 -2.76 5.99
CA ILE A 42 -5.94 -3.54 5.78
C ILE A 42 -4.70 -2.68 6.08
N LYS A 43 -4.68 -1.45 5.57
CA LYS A 43 -3.58 -0.52 5.79
C LYS A 43 -3.46 -0.07 7.25
N LEU A 44 -4.59 0.16 7.92
CA LEU A 44 -4.61 0.43 9.36
C LEU A 44 -4.02 -0.73 10.15
N ALA A 45 -4.41 -1.97 9.83
CA ALA A 45 -3.86 -3.16 10.48
C ALA A 45 -2.35 -3.30 10.25
N GLN A 46 -1.87 -3.02 9.04
CA GLN A 46 -0.44 -3.02 8.72
C GLN A 46 0.32 -1.98 9.55
N MET A 47 -0.20 -0.76 9.66
CA MET A 47 0.37 0.28 10.51
C MET A 47 0.43 -0.18 11.98
N LEU A 48 -0.67 -0.72 12.50
CA LEU A 48 -0.74 -1.22 13.87
C LEU A 48 0.21 -2.40 14.13
N SER A 49 0.44 -3.25 13.12
CA SER A 49 1.35 -4.41 13.24
C SER A 49 2.81 -4.04 13.51
N THR A 50 3.20 -2.81 13.22
CA THR A 50 4.54 -2.27 13.46
C THR A 50 4.62 -1.42 14.74
N ARG A 51 3.53 -1.32 15.50
CA ARG A 51 3.40 -0.49 16.70
C ARG A 51 3.16 -1.35 17.95
N PRO A 52 4.21 -1.97 18.52
CA PRO A 52 4.09 -2.80 19.73
C PRO A 52 3.64 -2.02 20.98
N ASP A 53 3.70 -0.70 20.93
CA ASP A 53 3.17 0.22 21.93
C ASP A 53 1.64 0.34 21.89
N LEU A 54 1.01 0.02 20.76
CA LEU A 54 -0.44 0.14 20.57
C LEU A 54 -1.18 -1.20 20.59
N VAL A 55 -0.54 -2.27 20.18
CA VAL A 55 -1.15 -3.60 20.08
C VAL A 55 -0.22 -4.67 20.65
N THR A 56 -0.78 -5.71 21.27
CA THR A 56 0.03 -6.84 21.74
C THR A 56 0.62 -7.63 20.59
N GLU A 57 1.65 -8.43 20.86
CA GLU A 57 2.34 -9.26 19.87
C GLU A 57 1.38 -10.20 19.14
N GLU A 58 0.36 -10.73 19.83
CA GLU A 58 -0.65 -11.62 19.25
C GLU A 58 -1.44 -10.91 18.13
N TYR A 59 -1.90 -9.67 18.36
CA TYR A 59 -2.56 -8.85 17.34
C TYR A 59 -1.61 -8.47 16.21
N ALA A 60 -0.40 -8.03 16.55
CA ALA A 60 0.60 -7.64 15.56
C ALA A 60 0.91 -8.80 14.60
N ASN A 61 1.06 -10.04 15.12
CA ASN A 61 1.32 -11.23 14.33
C ASN A 61 0.15 -11.61 13.41
N GLU A 62 -1.10 -11.44 13.88
CA GLU A 62 -2.26 -11.64 13.01
C GLU A 62 -2.36 -10.55 11.94
N PHE A 63 -2.11 -9.28 12.27
CA PHE A 63 -2.16 -8.18 11.33
C PHE A 63 -1.08 -8.25 10.24
N LYS A 64 0.11 -8.75 10.55
CA LYS A 64 1.17 -9.04 9.56
C LYS A 64 0.72 -10.00 8.46
N LYS A 65 -0.29 -10.86 8.74
CA LYS A 65 -0.86 -11.78 7.75
C LYS A 65 -1.78 -11.09 6.75
N LEU A 66 -2.21 -9.84 7.02
CA LEU A 66 -2.94 -9.02 6.07
C LEU A 66 -1.96 -8.48 5.04
N GLN A 67 -1.67 -9.31 4.04
CA GLN A 67 -0.86 -8.91 2.91
C GLN A 67 -1.66 -7.98 1.99
N ASP A 68 -0.96 -7.10 1.27
CA ASP A 68 -1.52 -6.23 0.21
C ASP A 68 -2.00 -7.04 -1.03
N ARG A 69 -2.62 -8.19 -0.83
CA ARG A 69 -3.20 -9.00 -1.90
C ARG A 69 -4.68 -8.65 -2.06
N VAL A 70 -4.91 -7.47 -2.58
CA VAL A 70 -6.26 -7.11 -3.01
C VAL A 70 -6.40 -7.52 -4.48
N PRO A 71 -7.52 -8.14 -4.90
CA PRO A 71 -7.73 -8.48 -6.31
C PRO A 71 -7.49 -7.28 -7.21
N PRO A 72 -6.86 -7.46 -8.37
CA PRO A 72 -6.66 -6.37 -9.32
C PRO A 72 -8.01 -5.82 -9.78
N PHE A 73 -8.05 -4.54 -10.09
CA PHE A 73 -9.19 -3.96 -10.79
C PHE A 73 -9.00 -4.11 -12.31
N SER A 74 -10.06 -3.86 -13.08
CA SER A 74 -10.05 -4.11 -14.52
C SER A 74 -8.97 -3.30 -15.24
N SER A 75 -8.28 -3.92 -16.17
CA SER A 75 -7.24 -3.30 -16.98
C SER A 75 -7.75 -2.12 -17.80
N ASP A 76 -9.01 -2.18 -18.28
CA ASP A 76 -9.64 -1.08 -19.00
C ASP A 76 -9.71 0.19 -18.13
N LYS A 77 -10.03 0.04 -16.85
CA LYS A 77 -10.04 1.17 -15.90
C LYS A 77 -8.63 1.72 -15.65
N ALA A 78 -7.61 0.84 -15.64
CA ALA A 78 -6.23 1.28 -15.53
C ALA A 78 -5.81 2.12 -16.74
N VAL A 79 -6.09 1.62 -17.93
CA VAL A 79 -5.81 2.33 -19.18
C VAL A 79 -6.53 3.67 -19.22
N GLN A 80 -7.84 3.70 -18.98
CA GLN A 80 -8.63 4.94 -18.93
C GLN A 80 -8.06 5.97 -17.95
N MET A 81 -7.60 5.51 -16.78
CA MET A 81 -6.99 6.41 -15.80
C MET A 81 -5.66 6.96 -16.28
N ILE A 82 -4.80 6.13 -16.88
CA ILE A 82 -3.51 6.58 -17.44
C ILE A 82 -3.74 7.63 -18.53
N GLU A 83 -4.62 7.33 -19.49
CA GLU A 83 -4.94 8.24 -20.59
C GLU A 83 -5.55 9.56 -20.11
N SER A 84 -6.43 9.48 -19.11
CA SER A 84 -7.03 10.67 -18.49
C SER A 84 -6.03 11.55 -17.77
N GLU A 85 -5.07 10.95 -17.02
CA GLU A 85 -4.06 11.68 -16.27
C GLU A 85 -2.99 12.27 -17.19
N PHE A 86 -2.58 11.56 -18.24
CA PHE A 86 -1.56 12.02 -19.20
C PHE A 86 -2.16 12.83 -20.35
N LYS A 87 -3.49 12.84 -20.52
CA LYS A 87 -4.20 13.52 -21.60
C LYS A 87 -3.70 13.09 -23.00
N ALA A 88 -3.30 11.85 -23.12
CA ALA A 88 -2.76 11.24 -24.32
C ALA A 88 -3.20 9.77 -24.43
N PRO A 89 -3.44 9.24 -25.63
CA PRO A 89 -3.63 7.80 -25.83
C PRO A 89 -2.44 7.00 -25.32
N LEU A 90 -2.71 5.79 -24.81
CA LEU A 90 -1.68 4.92 -24.25
C LEU A 90 -0.52 4.67 -25.23
N ALA A 91 -0.83 4.51 -26.53
CA ALA A 91 0.15 4.25 -27.59
C ALA A 91 1.09 5.45 -27.88
N GLU A 92 0.71 6.66 -27.48
CA GLU A 92 1.60 7.83 -27.61
C GLU A 92 2.68 7.83 -26.52
N VAL A 93 2.45 7.13 -25.42
CA VAL A 93 3.37 7.07 -24.26
C VAL A 93 4.19 5.77 -24.30
N PHE A 94 3.54 4.66 -24.55
CA PHE A 94 4.13 3.34 -24.44
C PHE A 94 4.16 2.60 -25.77
N ALA A 95 5.33 2.11 -26.18
CA ALA A 95 5.49 1.17 -27.28
C ALA A 95 4.86 -0.19 -26.94
N ASN A 96 4.88 -0.56 -25.66
CA ASN A 96 4.20 -1.74 -25.14
C ASN A 96 3.68 -1.48 -23.74
N PHE A 97 2.46 -1.90 -23.44
CA PHE A 97 1.86 -1.87 -22.12
C PHE A 97 1.23 -3.23 -21.81
N ASP A 98 1.72 -3.86 -20.74
CA ASP A 98 1.17 -5.13 -20.28
C ASP A 98 -0.12 -4.86 -19.49
N THR A 99 -1.25 -5.26 -20.06
CA THR A 99 -2.57 -5.08 -19.42
C THR A 99 -2.75 -5.95 -18.18
N ALA A 100 -2.02 -7.08 -18.08
CA ALA A 100 -2.00 -7.90 -16.88
C ALA A 100 -1.13 -7.25 -15.81
N PRO A 101 -1.67 -6.89 -14.63
CA PRO A 101 -0.85 -6.28 -13.59
C PRO A 101 0.12 -7.29 -12.98
N VAL A 102 1.38 -6.88 -12.77
CA VAL A 102 2.40 -7.69 -12.09
C VAL A 102 2.23 -7.69 -10.58
N ALA A 103 1.57 -6.68 -10.04
CA ALA A 103 1.21 -6.60 -8.63
C ALA A 103 -0.06 -5.77 -8.43
N ALA A 104 -0.84 -6.14 -7.41
CA ALA A 104 -2.01 -5.36 -7.00
C ALA A 104 -1.97 -5.21 -5.48
N ALA A 105 -1.95 -3.97 -5.04
CA ALA A 105 -1.93 -3.55 -3.63
C ALA A 105 -3.27 -2.94 -3.20
N SER A 106 -3.36 -2.53 -1.94
CA SER A 106 -4.56 -1.94 -1.35
C SER A 106 -5.04 -0.69 -2.09
N ILE A 107 -4.12 0.18 -2.50
CA ILE A 107 -4.45 1.49 -3.11
C ILE A 107 -4.11 1.61 -4.59
N ALA A 108 -3.36 0.67 -5.17
CA ALA A 108 -2.85 0.75 -6.53
C ALA A 108 -2.61 -0.64 -7.14
N GLN A 109 -2.39 -0.68 -8.44
CA GLN A 109 -1.79 -1.82 -9.13
C GLN A 109 -0.63 -1.37 -10.01
N VAL A 110 0.24 -2.31 -10.36
CA VAL A 110 1.48 -2.06 -11.10
C VAL A 110 1.46 -2.88 -12.38
N HIS A 111 1.79 -2.23 -13.49
CA HIS A 111 1.91 -2.85 -14.81
C HIS A 111 3.34 -2.70 -15.32
N ASN A 112 3.80 -3.68 -16.11
CA ASN A 112 5.01 -3.51 -16.91
C ASN A 112 4.68 -2.71 -18.16
N ALA A 113 5.63 -1.90 -18.61
CA ALA A 113 5.53 -1.22 -19.89
C ALA A 113 6.91 -0.98 -20.50
N VAL A 114 6.92 -0.56 -21.77
CA VAL A 114 8.10 -0.05 -22.47
C VAL A 114 7.72 1.32 -23.01
N LEU A 115 8.47 2.35 -22.69
CA LEU A 115 8.25 3.68 -23.24
C LEU A 115 8.54 3.71 -24.75
N ASN A 116 8.01 4.68 -25.47
CA ASN A 116 8.32 4.87 -26.90
C ASN A 116 9.80 5.18 -27.13
N THR A 117 10.50 5.63 -26.11
CA THR A 117 11.96 5.85 -26.09
C THR A 117 12.77 4.56 -25.84
N GLY A 118 12.12 3.45 -25.49
CA GLY A 118 12.70 2.10 -25.38
C GLY A 118 12.99 1.64 -23.95
N GLU A 119 12.83 2.47 -22.94
CA GLU A 119 13.09 2.11 -21.55
C GLU A 119 12.02 1.16 -21.00
N LYS A 120 12.47 0.13 -20.30
CA LYS A 120 11.60 -0.76 -19.54
C LYS A 120 11.18 -0.09 -18.24
N VAL A 121 9.88 0.05 -18.04
CA VAL A 121 9.31 0.75 -16.89
C VAL A 121 8.24 -0.07 -16.18
N ILE A 122 7.94 0.34 -14.95
CA ILE A 122 6.71 -0.02 -14.26
C ILE A 122 5.79 1.20 -14.20
N VAL A 123 4.51 0.96 -14.36
CA VAL A 123 3.46 1.97 -14.28
C VAL A 123 2.58 1.62 -13.09
N LYS A 124 2.64 2.43 -12.04
CA LYS A 124 1.80 2.29 -10.86
C LYS A 124 0.59 3.18 -11.00
N VAL A 125 -0.60 2.60 -10.91
CA VAL A 125 -1.88 3.27 -11.14
C VAL A 125 -2.75 3.11 -9.91
N GLN A 126 -3.31 4.21 -9.39
CA GLN A 126 -4.23 4.16 -8.25
C GLN A 126 -5.51 3.42 -8.61
N ARG A 127 -6.14 2.82 -7.59
CA ARG A 127 -7.48 2.27 -7.75
C ARG A 127 -8.48 3.38 -8.04
N PRO A 128 -9.41 3.16 -8.97
CA PRO A 128 -10.51 4.10 -9.17
C PRO A 128 -11.25 4.36 -7.86
N ASP A 129 -11.62 5.61 -7.63
CA ASP A 129 -12.43 6.07 -6.50
C ASP A 129 -11.83 5.80 -5.10
N ILE A 130 -10.54 5.39 -5.05
CA ILE A 130 -9.90 5.00 -3.78
C ILE A 130 -9.84 6.14 -2.77
N ARG A 131 -9.70 7.38 -3.23
CA ARG A 131 -9.69 8.56 -2.36
C ARG A 131 -11.01 8.72 -1.61
N GLU A 132 -12.14 8.62 -2.31
CA GLU A 132 -13.47 8.74 -1.71
C GLU A 132 -13.75 7.60 -0.72
N VAL A 133 -13.32 6.39 -1.05
CA VAL A 133 -13.43 5.23 -0.15
C VAL A 133 -12.64 5.49 1.13
N ILE A 134 -11.39 5.94 1.02
CA ILE A 134 -10.53 6.21 2.18
C ILE A 134 -11.08 7.36 3.04
N GLU A 135 -11.55 8.44 2.44
CA GLU A 135 -12.16 9.56 3.17
C GLU A 135 -13.39 9.12 3.97
N THR A 136 -14.23 8.28 3.38
CA THR A 136 -15.38 7.68 4.06
C THR A 136 -14.94 6.77 5.22
N ASP A 137 -13.95 5.92 4.99
CA ASP A 137 -13.44 4.99 6.00
C ASP A 137 -12.80 5.75 7.19
N ILE A 138 -12.08 6.85 6.94
CA ILE A 138 -11.54 7.73 8.01
C ILE A 138 -12.67 8.32 8.88
N VAL A 139 -13.77 8.75 8.28
CA VAL A 139 -14.93 9.26 9.04
C VAL A 139 -15.52 8.17 9.93
N ILE A 140 -15.65 6.95 9.41
CA ILE A 140 -16.14 5.78 10.16
C ILE A 140 -15.18 5.45 11.32
N LEU A 141 -13.88 5.38 11.06
CA LEU A 141 -12.87 5.13 12.09
C LEU A 141 -12.90 6.20 13.19
N GLY A 142 -13.05 7.47 12.82
CA GLY A 142 -13.20 8.57 13.77
C GLY A 142 -14.47 8.44 14.63
N ALA A 143 -15.57 7.95 14.07
CA ALA A 143 -16.78 7.65 14.83
C ALA A 143 -16.58 6.49 15.81
N ILE A 144 -15.90 5.41 15.38
CA ILE A 144 -15.55 4.27 16.23
C ILE A 144 -14.65 4.73 17.39
N ALA A 145 -13.61 5.53 17.10
CA ALA A 145 -12.71 6.04 18.13
C ALA A 145 -13.45 6.86 19.21
N ARG A 146 -14.41 7.70 18.81
CA ARG A 146 -15.26 8.46 19.76
C ARG A 146 -16.14 7.53 20.61
N LEU A 147 -16.71 6.48 20.01
CA LEU A 147 -17.49 5.49 20.76
C LEU A 147 -16.62 4.72 21.75
N MET A 148 -15.40 4.35 21.37
CA MET A 148 -14.43 3.72 22.29
C MET A 148 -14.17 4.63 23.49
N LEU A 149 -13.85 5.91 23.27
CA LEU A 149 -13.61 6.89 24.36
C LEU A 149 -14.83 7.08 25.27
N LYS A 150 -16.03 6.94 24.74
CA LYS A 150 -17.27 7.10 25.48
C LYS A 150 -17.63 5.88 26.33
N TYR A 151 -17.44 4.68 25.79
CA TYR A 151 -17.95 3.43 26.38
C TYR A 151 -16.88 2.52 26.98
N ILE A 152 -15.60 2.76 26.68
CA ILE A 152 -14.46 1.97 27.14
C ILE A 152 -13.47 2.92 27.82
N PRO A 153 -13.58 3.15 29.15
CA PRO A 153 -12.74 4.14 29.85
C PRO A 153 -11.24 3.92 29.68
N GLU A 154 -10.82 2.65 29.58
CA GLU A 154 -9.42 2.26 29.42
C GLU A 154 -8.86 2.65 28.05
N SER A 155 -9.70 2.88 27.05
CA SER A 155 -9.27 3.28 25.71
C SER A 155 -8.55 4.64 25.70
N LYS A 156 -8.75 5.48 26.73
CA LYS A 156 -8.06 6.78 26.87
C LYS A 156 -6.54 6.65 26.91
N TYR A 157 -6.02 5.54 27.42
CA TYR A 157 -4.58 5.29 27.50
C TYR A 157 -3.92 5.09 26.11
N PHE A 158 -4.69 4.74 25.11
CA PHE A 158 -4.20 4.46 23.75
C PHE A 158 -4.48 5.59 22.76
N ASP A 159 -5.15 6.66 23.16
CA ASP A 159 -5.56 7.77 22.28
C ASP A 159 -6.11 7.32 20.91
N PRO A 160 -7.28 6.64 20.86
CA PRO A 160 -7.81 6.11 19.60
C PRO A 160 -8.03 7.20 18.55
N GLN A 161 -8.35 8.43 18.97
CA GLN A 161 -8.55 9.54 18.05
C GLN A 161 -7.22 10.01 17.43
N GLY A 162 -6.16 10.06 18.25
CA GLY A 162 -4.80 10.34 17.77
C GLY A 162 -4.32 9.30 16.76
N ILE A 163 -4.57 8.01 17.03
CA ILE A 163 -4.25 6.90 16.09
C ILE A 163 -4.96 7.10 14.75
N VAL A 164 -6.26 7.41 14.75
CA VAL A 164 -7.03 7.64 13.51
C VAL A 164 -6.50 8.88 12.77
N ASN A 165 -6.15 9.94 13.49
CA ASN A 165 -5.60 11.15 12.88
C ASN A 165 -4.22 10.89 12.26
N GLU A 166 -3.36 10.10 12.91
CA GLU A 166 -2.06 9.69 12.36
C GLU A 166 -2.24 8.82 11.13
N PHE A 167 -3.10 7.81 11.20
CA PHE A 167 -3.46 6.99 10.05
C PHE A 167 -3.96 7.82 8.87
N ALA A 168 -4.86 8.78 9.12
CA ALA A 168 -5.39 9.65 8.08
C ALA A 168 -4.29 10.48 7.39
N LYS A 169 -3.27 10.92 8.12
CA LYS A 169 -2.10 11.61 7.54
C LYS A 169 -1.26 10.68 6.67
N ILE A 170 -0.98 9.48 7.16
CA ILE A 170 -0.16 8.49 6.46
C ILE A 170 -0.85 8.08 5.14
N ILE A 171 -2.11 7.64 5.21
CA ILE A 171 -2.81 7.12 4.04
C ILE A 171 -3.04 8.19 2.97
N LYS A 172 -3.27 9.46 3.36
CA LYS A 172 -3.40 10.58 2.41
C LYS A 172 -2.08 10.87 1.68
N ARG A 173 -0.93 10.68 2.34
CA ARG A 173 0.38 10.81 1.69
C ARG A 173 0.63 9.67 0.69
N GLU A 174 0.19 8.45 1.00
CA GLU A 174 0.29 7.32 0.08
C GLU A 174 -0.60 7.47 -1.17
N LEU A 175 -1.65 8.29 -1.09
CA LEU A 175 -2.49 8.65 -2.23
C LEU A 175 -1.90 9.77 -3.12
N ASP A 176 -0.70 10.23 -2.85
CA ASP A 176 -0.06 11.28 -3.65
C ASP A 176 1.26 10.74 -4.24
N PHE A 177 1.18 10.25 -5.48
CA PHE A 177 2.36 9.73 -6.16
C PHE A 177 3.39 10.80 -6.52
N ILE A 178 3.00 12.09 -6.52
CA ILE A 178 3.97 13.19 -6.66
C ILE A 178 4.89 13.22 -5.42
N MET A 179 4.34 12.97 -4.24
CA MET A 179 5.16 12.88 -3.03
C MET A 179 6.07 11.65 -3.05
N GLU A 180 5.56 10.50 -3.54
CA GLU A 180 6.38 9.28 -3.72
C GLU A 180 7.54 9.55 -4.69
N ALA A 181 7.27 10.19 -5.82
CA ALA A 181 8.27 10.58 -6.81
C ALA A 181 9.35 11.52 -6.24
N LYS A 182 8.92 12.55 -5.51
CA LYS A 182 9.85 13.49 -4.84
C LYS A 182 10.77 12.78 -3.85
N ASN A 183 10.21 11.85 -3.07
CA ASN A 183 11.00 11.06 -2.13
C ASN A 183 11.99 10.15 -2.87
N ALA A 184 11.56 9.43 -3.91
CA ALA A 184 12.43 8.59 -4.72
C ALA A 184 13.58 9.40 -5.35
N GLN A 185 13.29 10.57 -5.93
CA GLN A 185 14.30 11.46 -6.50
C GLN A 185 15.28 11.99 -5.43
N ARG A 186 14.79 12.29 -4.21
CA ARG A 186 15.65 12.70 -3.10
C ARG A 186 16.60 11.57 -2.69
N PHE A 187 16.06 10.34 -2.54
CA PHE A 187 16.88 9.17 -2.25
C PHE A 187 17.92 8.92 -3.35
N ARG A 188 17.52 9.01 -4.62
CA ARG A 188 18.43 8.84 -5.75
C ARG A 188 19.61 9.82 -5.69
N ARG A 189 19.37 11.10 -5.39
CA ARG A 189 20.45 12.09 -5.20
C ARG A 189 21.34 11.75 -4.00
N ASN A 190 20.76 11.31 -2.89
CA ASN A 190 21.52 10.97 -1.68
C ASN A 190 22.44 9.77 -1.86
N PHE A 191 22.09 8.86 -2.77
CA PHE A 191 22.84 7.63 -3.06
C PHE A 191 23.52 7.65 -4.44
N GLU A 192 23.63 8.82 -5.07
CA GLU A 192 24.32 8.96 -6.36
C GLU A 192 25.78 8.50 -6.23
N GLY A 193 26.19 7.60 -7.13
CA GLY A 193 27.55 7.00 -7.11
C GLY A 193 27.79 5.99 -5.99
N HIS A 194 26.78 5.62 -5.19
CA HIS A 194 26.96 4.60 -4.16
C HIS A 194 27.11 3.21 -4.79
N PRO A 195 28.17 2.43 -4.44
CA PRO A 195 28.45 1.17 -5.14
C PRO A 195 27.44 0.05 -4.88
N ASP A 196 26.74 0.09 -3.75
CA ASP A 196 25.87 -0.99 -3.29
C ASP A 196 24.37 -0.64 -3.31
N ILE A 197 24.03 0.62 -3.65
CA ILE A 197 22.62 1.09 -3.57
C ILE A 197 22.25 1.73 -4.90
N TYR A 198 21.20 1.20 -5.50
CA TYR A 198 20.62 1.71 -6.71
C TYR A 198 19.16 2.12 -6.45
N ILE A 199 18.82 3.36 -6.78
CA ILE A 199 17.47 3.89 -6.68
C ILE A 199 16.89 4.05 -8.08
N PRO A 200 15.73 3.42 -8.39
CA PRO A 200 15.10 3.51 -9.70
C PRO A 200 14.82 4.94 -10.12
N ALA A 201 14.96 5.22 -11.41
CA ALA A 201 14.58 6.50 -11.98
C ALA A 201 13.06 6.68 -11.93
N VAL A 202 12.62 7.90 -11.70
CA VAL A 202 11.23 8.33 -11.92
C VAL A 202 11.20 9.17 -13.19
N TYR A 203 10.19 8.98 -14.03
CA TYR A 203 9.99 9.73 -15.27
C TYR A 203 9.01 10.89 -15.01
N PRO A 204 9.49 12.13 -14.81
CA PRO A 204 8.64 13.25 -14.39
C PRO A 204 7.59 13.65 -15.41
N GLU A 205 7.86 13.42 -16.69
CA GLU A 205 6.92 13.66 -17.79
C GLU A 205 5.70 12.74 -17.76
N TYR A 206 5.80 11.59 -17.06
CA TYR A 206 4.75 10.61 -16.89
C TYR A 206 4.37 10.46 -15.42
N LEU A 207 4.22 11.60 -14.73
CA LEU A 207 3.90 11.69 -13.31
C LEU A 207 2.62 12.48 -13.09
N SER A 208 1.70 11.94 -12.33
CA SER A 208 0.52 12.64 -11.80
C SER A 208 0.26 12.25 -10.35
N VAL A 209 -0.79 12.78 -9.74
CA VAL A 209 -1.21 12.36 -8.40
C VAL A 209 -1.60 10.87 -8.37
N LYS A 210 -2.13 10.33 -9.48
CA LYS A 210 -2.70 8.98 -9.55
C LYS A 210 -1.88 7.98 -10.35
N VAL A 211 -0.89 8.45 -11.13
CA VAL A 211 -0.04 7.59 -11.95
C VAL A 211 1.42 7.99 -11.77
N ILE A 212 2.28 7.01 -11.56
CA ILE A 212 3.73 7.20 -11.53
C ILE A 212 4.40 6.15 -12.41
N VAL A 213 5.32 6.62 -13.27
CA VAL A 213 6.16 5.76 -14.11
C VAL A 213 7.57 5.77 -13.56
N MET A 214 8.11 4.58 -13.33
CA MET A 214 9.43 4.36 -12.75
C MET A 214 10.20 3.33 -13.55
N GLU A 215 11.51 3.40 -13.49
CA GLU A 215 12.40 2.38 -14.03
C GLU A 215 12.06 0.99 -13.47
N ARG A 216 11.98 0.00 -14.37
CA ARG A 216 11.79 -1.38 -13.99
C ARG A 216 13.11 -1.98 -13.55
N ILE A 217 13.18 -2.42 -12.30
CA ILE A 217 14.34 -3.14 -11.76
C ILE A 217 14.09 -4.64 -11.89
N GLU A 218 15.07 -5.35 -12.42
CA GLU A 218 15.13 -6.79 -12.44
C GLU A 218 16.05 -7.25 -11.31
N GLY A 219 15.56 -8.04 -10.38
CA GLY A 219 16.33 -8.48 -9.22
C GLY A 219 15.58 -9.52 -8.39
N ILE A 220 16.26 -10.01 -7.37
CA ILE A 220 15.73 -10.98 -6.41
C ILE A 220 15.23 -10.23 -5.19
N LYS A 221 14.08 -10.64 -4.69
CA LYS A 221 13.55 -10.08 -3.45
C LYS A 221 14.43 -10.48 -2.27
N ILE A 222 14.62 -9.56 -1.34
CA ILE A 222 15.45 -9.77 -0.16
C ILE A 222 14.91 -10.87 0.77
N ASP A 223 13.61 -11.18 0.69
CA ASP A 223 12.95 -12.25 1.45
C ASP A 223 12.97 -13.61 0.73
N ASP A 224 13.41 -13.67 -0.52
CA ASP A 224 13.66 -14.92 -1.24
C ASP A 224 15.03 -15.51 -0.87
N ILE A 225 15.11 -16.02 0.36
CA ILE A 225 16.35 -16.55 0.93
C ILE A 225 16.93 -17.68 0.06
N LYS A 226 16.04 -18.51 -0.53
CA LYS A 226 16.49 -19.61 -1.39
C LYS A 226 17.20 -19.11 -2.64
N ALA A 227 16.61 -18.14 -3.34
CA ALA A 227 17.23 -17.57 -4.54
C ALA A 227 18.56 -16.85 -4.23
N ILE A 228 18.66 -16.20 -3.06
CA ILE A 228 19.89 -15.57 -2.57
C ILE A 228 20.97 -16.62 -2.34
N ASP A 229 20.64 -17.74 -1.69
CA ASP A 229 21.56 -18.84 -1.39
C ASP A 229 22.00 -19.56 -2.68
N ASP A 230 21.07 -19.83 -3.61
CA ASP A 230 21.34 -20.49 -4.90
C ASP A 230 22.34 -19.67 -5.76
N LEU A 231 22.38 -18.36 -5.59
CA LEU A 231 23.35 -17.47 -6.25
C LEU A 231 24.65 -17.29 -5.48
N GLY A 232 24.82 -17.92 -4.32
CA GLY A 232 26.01 -17.79 -3.50
C GLY A 232 26.23 -16.40 -2.90
N ILE A 233 25.16 -15.60 -2.75
CA ILE A 233 25.26 -14.25 -2.18
C ILE A 233 25.46 -14.35 -0.66
N ASP A 234 26.49 -13.67 -0.15
CA ASP A 234 26.74 -13.58 1.29
C ASP A 234 25.63 -12.79 1.99
N ARG A 235 24.75 -13.52 2.69
CA ARG A 235 23.63 -12.94 3.44
C ARG A 235 24.07 -12.01 4.57
N HIS A 236 25.20 -12.32 5.21
CA HIS A 236 25.71 -11.48 6.29
C HIS A 236 26.23 -10.14 5.74
N GLY A 237 27.01 -10.20 4.65
CA GLY A 237 27.45 -9.01 3.92
C GLY A 237 26.29 -8.18 3.40
N LEU A 238 25.24 -8.84 2.86
CA LEU A 238 24.04 -8.17 2.38
C LEU A 238 23.28 -7.46 3.52
N ALA A 239 23.12 -8.12 4.68
CA ALA A 239 22.49 -7.54 5.85
C ALA A 239 23.27 -6.32 6.36
N LYS A 240 24.61 -6.40 6.41
CA LYS A 240 25.48 -5.29 6.80
C LYS A 240 25.29 -4.09 5.86
N LYS A 241 25.31 -4.31 4.53
CA LYS A 241 25.04 -3.26 3.54
C LYS A 241 23.67 -2.60 3.74
N GLY A 242 22.65 -3.39 4.07
CA GLY A 242 21.31 -2.89 4.38
C GLY A 242 21.30 -2.00 5.63
N VAL A 243 22.00 -2.38 6.69
CA VAL A 243 22.15 -1.58 7.91
C VAL A 243 22.90 -0.28 7.62
N ASP A 244 24.03 -0.35 6.90
CA ASP A 244 24.83 0.81 6.52
C ASP A 244 24.01 1.80 5.67
N ALA A 245 23.21 1.27 4.73
CA ALA A 245 22.28 2.07 3.95
C ALA A 245 21.24 2.79 4.83
N TYR A 246 20.64 2.07 5.78
CA TYR A 246 19.66 2.63 6.70
C TYR A 246 20.24 3.79 7.54
N PHE A 247 21.42 3.61 8.12
CA PHE A 247 22.08 4.66 8.90
C PHE A 247 22.48 5.88 8.04
N LYS A 248 22.69 5.71 6.76
CA LYS A 248 22.98 6.82 5.84
C LYS A 248 21.72 7.61 5.45
N MET A 249 20.51 7.04 5.68
CA MET A 249 19.24 7.70 5.40
C MET A 249 18.75 8.61 6.55
N ILE A 250 19.25 8.40 7.76
CA ILE A 250 18.91 9.16 8.97
C ILE A 250 19.86 10.37 9.08
#